data_d793c3ab71c45052514acfcc70473515
#
_entry.id   d793c3ab71c45052514acfcc70473515
#
_cell.length_a   1.000
_cell.length_b   1.000
_cell.length_c   1.000
_cell.angle_alpha   90.00
_cell.angle_beta   90.00
_cell.angle_gamma   90.00
#
_symmetry.space_group_name_H-M   'P 1'
#
loop_
_entity.id
_entity.type
_entity.pdbx_description
1 polymer ?
#
loop_
_entity_poly.entity_id
_entity_poly.type
_entity_poly.pdbx_seq_one_letter_code
_entity_poly.pdbx_strand_id
1 'polypeptide(L)'
;LPQGATPVDFAYSVHTSVGHHCRGARVDGVMVPLNTVLQNGQTVEVITAKEGGPSRDWLNADLGYLSSSRARSKVRAWFNAQFTHETVSRGREAVEKLLQREGKTALKHDDIATQLGFRSADDLFEVVGKDEFSLRNIETLLRPQEPPLEPDDYVLLKKPRPQDKGARGGVLVVGVDSLMTQLAKCCKPAPPDGIL
;
A
#
# COMPACT_ATOMS: atom_id res chain seq x y z
N LEU A 1 14.28 18.88 33.11
CA LEU A 1 14.74 19.01 31.73
C LEU A 1 16.18 18.57 31.60
N PRO A 2 16.61 17.96 30.51
CA PRO A 2 18.02 17.65 30.29
C PRO A 2 18.81 18.94 30.07
N GLN A 3 20.11 18.85 30.28
CA GLN A 3 21.04 19.93 29.96
C GLN A 3 20.97 20.23 28.44
N GLY A 4 20.94 21.51 28.06
CA GLY A 4 20.77 21.92 26.68
C GLY A 4 19.33 21.89 26.20
N ALA A 5 18.34 21.73 27.08
CA ALA A 5 16.94 21.77 26.73
C ALA A 5 16.52 23.13 26.15
N THR A 6 15.56 23.09 25.25
CA THR A 6 15.01 24.25 24.54
C THR A 6 13.59 24.58 25.02
N PRO A 7 13.03 25.71 24.62
CA PRO A 7 11.61 26.02 24.85
C PRO A 7 10.64 24.95 24.29
N VAL A 8 11.00 24.27 23.20
CA VAL A 8 10.19 23.17 22.65
C VAL A 8 10.23 21.96 23.59
N ASP A 9 11.41 21.59 24.11
CA ASP A 9 11.55 20.53 25.11
C ASP A 9 10.75 20.86 26.38
N PHE A 10 10.79 22.10 26.83
CA PHE A 10 9.99 22.58 27.94
C PHE A 10 8.48 22.42 27.66
N ALA A 11 7.99 22.87 26.50
CA ALA A 11 6.59 22.71 26.10
C ALA A 11 6.13 21.24 26.15
N TYR A 12 6.95 20.31 25.64
CA TYR A 12 6.68 18.87 25.70
C TYR A 12 6.78 18.28 27.12
N SER A 13 7.55 18.91 28.01
CA SER A 13 7.61 18.49 29.41
C SER A 13 6.35 18.87 30.20
N VAL A 14 5.74 20.00 29.85
CA VAL A 14 4.47 20.46 30.44
C VAL A 14 3.32 19.55 29.97
N HIS A 15 3.08 19.49 28.67
CA HIS A 15 2.06 18.63 28.08
C HIS A 15 2.36 18.36 26.60
N THR A 16 1.99 17.18 26.11
CA THR A 16 2.20 16.81 24.71
C THR A 16 1.47 17.75 23.74
N SER A 17 0.23 18.14 24.06
CA SER A 17 -0.54 19.08 23.25
C SER A 17 0.09 20.48 23.21
N VAL A 18 0.63 20.97 24.34
CA VAL A 18 1.34 22.25 24.39
C VAL A 18 2.58 22.20 23.47
N GLY A 19 3.31 21.09 23.51
CA GLY A 19 4.46 20.85 22.61
C GLY A 19 4.05 20.86 21.13
N HIS A 20 2.99 20.14 20.76
CA HIS A 20 2.53 20.08 19.36
C HIS A 20 2.09 21.44 18.82
N HIS A 21 1.45 22.26 19.67
CA HIS A 21 0.92 23.57 19.28
C HIS A 21 1.89 24.72 19.54
N CYS A 22 3.10 24.47 20.03
CA CYS A 22 4.11 25.50 20.28
C CYS A 22 4.48 26.26 19.00
N ARG A 23 4.42 27.60 19.06
CA ARG A 23 4.76 28.49 17.93
C ARG A 23 5.78 29.54 18.31
N GLY A 24 5.96 29.79 19.57
CA GLY A 24 6.92 30.76 20.08
C GLY A 24 7.17 30.57 21.57
N ALA A 25 8.16 31.23 22.08
CA ALA A 25 8.46 31.26 23.51
C ALA A 25 9.02 32.62 23.95
N ARG A 26 8.76 32.94 25.21
CA ARG A 26 9.44 34.02 25.90
C ARG A 26 10.26 33.45 27.06
N VAL A 27 11.43 33.96 27.21
CA VAL A 27 12.30 33.63 28.34
C VAL A 27 12.57 34.94 29.09
N ASP A 28 12.23 34.98 30.36
CA ASP A 28 12.30 36.19 31.21
C ASP A 28 11.60 37.40 30.58
N GLY A 29 10.45 37.17 29.92
CA GLY A 29 9.65 38.15 29.25
C GLY A 29 10.09 38.55 27.84
N VAL A 30 11.23 38.08 27.35
CA VAL A 30 11.80 38.39 26.04
C VAL A 30 11.50 37.26 25.07
N MET A 31 11.02 37.59 23.84
CA MET A 31 10.85 36.59 22.75
C MET A 31 12.20 36.02 22.34
N VAL A 32 12.27 34.69 22.28
CA VAL A 32 13.47 33.98 21.89
C VAL A 32 13.17 32.94 20.78
N PRO A 33 14.16 32.59 19.96
CA PRO A 33 14.05 31.45 19.04
C PRO A 33 13.77 30.15 19.80
N LEU A 34 12.99 29.25 19.17
CA LEU A 34 12.59 27.98 19.79
C LEU A 34 13.73 26.98 20.01
N ASN A 35 14.90 27.20 19.40
CA ASN A 35 16.13 26.44 19.59
C ASN A 35 17.11 27.06 20.60
N THR A 36 16.70 28.09 21.32
CA THR A 36 17.49 28.70 22.36
C THR A 36 17.70 27.73 23.51
N VAL A 37 18.94 27.59 23.99
CA VAL A 37 19.25 26.73 25.15
C VAL A 37 18.79 27.42 26.43
N LEU A 38 17.93 26.75 27.18
CA LEU A 38 17.42 27.24 28.47
C LEU A 38 18.44 27.03 29.61
N GLN A 39 18.43 27.95 30.54
CA GLN A 39 19.28 27.90 31.75
C GLN A 39 18.44 27.77 33.03
N ASN A 40 19.08 27.29 34.10
CA ASN A 40 18.39 27.18 35.38
C ASN A 40 17.99 28.54 35.93
N GLY A 41 16.76 28.59 36.48
CA GLY A 41 16.22 29.79 37.09
C GLY A 41 15.47 30.73 36.14
N GLN A 42 15.49 30.45 34.84
CA GLN A 42 14.74 31.22 33.85
C GLN A 42 13.21 30.95 33.91
N THR A 43 12.43 31.98 33.67
CA THR A 43 10.99 31.91 33.53
C THR A 43 10.65 31.71 32.05
N VAL A 44 9.99 30.60 31.71
CA VAL A 44 9.64 30.27 30.31
C VAL A 44 8.14 30.33 30.10
N GLU A 45 7.75 31.08 29.11
CA GLU A 45 6.35 31.25 28.66
C GLU A 45 6.23 30.67 27.26
N VAL A 46 5.35 29.66 27.08
CA VAL A 46 5.12 29.02 25.78
C VAL A 46 3.92 29.63 25.08
N ILE A 47 4.11 30.08 23.86
CA ILE A 47 3.04 30.62 23.01
C ILE A 47 2.56 29.51 22.10
N THR A 48 1.27 29.18 22.20
CA THR A 48 0.63 28.14 21.42
C THR A 48 -0.38 28.68 20.41
N ALA A 49 -0.54 28.00 19.28
CA ALA A 49 -1.64 28.20 18.34
C ALA A 49 -2.80 27.26 18.65
N LYS A 50 -4.02 27.61 18.24
CA LYS A 50 -5.19 26.73 18.37
C LYS A 50 -5.13 25.53 17.45
N GLU A 51 -4.54 25.69 16.26
CA GLU A 51 -4.45 24.69 15.21
C GLU A 51 -3.01 24.49 14.74
N GLY A 52 -2.76 23.32 14.14
CA GLY A 52 -1.47 22.95 13.59
C GLY A 52 -0.78 21.87 14.42
N GLY A 53 0.43 21.52 13.98
CA GLY A 53 1.24 20.46 14.58
C GLY A 53 2.71 20.84 14.66
N PRO A 54 3.59 19.95 15.13
CA PRO A 54 5.01 20.18 15.20
C PRO A 54 5.64 20.39 13.82
N SER A 55 6.75 21.15 13.74
CA SER A 55 7.53 21.25 12.51
C SER A 55 8.42 20.01 12.32
N ARG A 56 8.60 19.57 11.06
CA ARG A 56 9.56 18.53 10.71
C ARG A 56 11.00 18.92 11.02
N ASP A 57 11.31 20.22 10.96
CA ASP A 57 12.63 20.75 11.27
C ASP A 57 13.07 20.46 12.71
N TRP A 58 12.10 20.27 13.63
CA TRP A 58 12.40 19.93 15.02
C TRP A 58 13.07 18.54 15.16
N LEU A 59 12.90 17.66 14.18
CA LEU A 59 13.57 16.35 14.16
C LEU A 59 15.00 16.40 13.60
N ASN A 60 15.37 17.52 12.95
CA ASN A 60 16.73 17.71 12.47
C ASN A 60 17.63 18.08 13.65
N ALA A 61 18.62 17.22 13.93
CA ALA A 61 19.54 17.40 15.03
C ALA A 61 20.42 18.66 14.86
N ASP A 62 20.78 19.01 13.62
CA ASP A 62 21.66 20.15 13.32
C ASP A 62 21.03 21.50 13.67
N LEU A 63 19.70 21.57 13.65
CA LEU A 63 18.93 22.78 13.98
C LEU A 63 18.74 22.96 15.50
N GLY A 64 18.99 21.96 16.31
CA GLY A 64 19.04 22.03 17.77
C GLY A 64 17.72 22.36 18.46
N TYR A 65 16.55 22.07 17.84
CA TYR A 65 15.25 22.35 18.46
C TYR A 65 14.87 21.40 19.59
N LEU A 66 15.36 20.15 19.56
CA LEU A 66 15.02 19.11 20.53
C LEU A 66 16.28 18.45 21.07
N SER A 67 16.55 18.62 22.35
CA SER A 67 17.59 17.89 23.11
C SER A 67 17.02 16.64 23.78
N SER A 68 15.74 16.67 24.18
CA SER A 68 15.09 15.57 24.87
C SER A 68 14.70 14.44 23.90
N SER A 69 15.13 13.21 24.19
CA SER A 69 14.71 12.00 23.45
C SER A 69 13.21 11.77 23.56
N ARG A 70 12.62 12.08 24.71
CA ARG A 70 11.18 11.95 24.95
C ARG A 70 10.37 12.92 24.05
N ALA A 71 10.77 14.17 23.93
CA ALA A 71 10.14 15.14 23.06
C ALA A 71 10.26 14.72 21.59
N ARG A 72 11.45 14.29 21.19
CA ARG A 72 11.71 13.77 19.83
C ARG A 72 10.83 12.57 19.47
N SER A 73 10.64 11.63 20.40
CA SER A 73 9.75 10.48 20.21
C SER A 73 8.30 10.90 20.03
N LYS A 74 7.81 11.88 20.78
CA LYS A 74 6.46 12.42 20.67
C LYS A 74 6.21 13.12 19.32
N VAL A 75 7.20 13.88 18.83
CA VAL A 75 7.14 14.49 17.50
C VAL A 75 7.10 13.45 16.39
N ARG A 76 7.96 12.42 16.47
CA ARG A 76 7.94 11.30 15.50
C ARG A 76 6.60 10.56 15.50
N ALA A 77 6.06 10.27 16.69
CA ALA A 77 4.77 9.59 16.81
C ALA A 77 3.64 10.41 16.18
N TRP A 78 3.66 11.74 16.32
CA TRP A 78 2.68 12.62 15.69
C TRP A 78 2.76 12.53 14.16
N PHE A 79 3.96 12.61 13.57
CA PHE A 79 4.12 12.51 12.11
C PHE A 79 3.74 11.12 11.59
N ASN A 80 4.06 10.06 12.32
CA ASN A 80 3.66 8.71 11.94
C ASN A 80 2.13 8.56 11.94
N ALA A 81 1.45 9.10 12.96
CA ALA A 81 -0.02 9.08 13.02
C ALA A 81 -0.65 9.86 11.86
N GLN A 82 -0.08 11.03 11.50
CA GLN A 82 -0.56 11.81 10.34
C GLN A 82 -0.35 11.05 9.03
N PHE A 83 0.82 10.44 8.84
CA PHE A 83 1.11 9.65 7.65
C PHE A 83 0.15 8.48 7.50
N THR A 84 -0.12 7.75 8.60
CA THR A 84 -1.09 6.65 8.59
C THR A 84 -2.49 7.16 8.24
N HIS A 85 -2.92 8.27 8.82
CA HIS A 85 -4.24 8.85 8.53
C HIS A 85 -4.39 9.25 7.04
N GLU A 86 -3.39 9.92 6.48
CA GLU A 86 -3.38 10.29 5.05
C GLU A 86 -3.39 9.04 4.15
N THR A 87 -2.63 8.01 4.54
CA THR A 87 -2.56 6.75 3.79
C THR A 87 -3.89 6.01 3.81
N VAL A 88 -4.53 5.89 4.97
CA VAL A 88 -5.87 5.29 5.11
C VAL A 88 -6.91 6.07 4.31
N SER A 89 -6.87 7.40 4.36
CA SER A 89 -7.79 8.25 3.58
C SER A 89 -7.64 8.03 2.08
N ARG A 90 -6.40 7.99 1.58
CA ARG A 90 -6.10 7.71 0.17
C ARG A 90 -6.55 6.31 -0.25
N GLY A 91 -6.30 5.31 0.60
CA GLY A 91 -6.76 3.94 0.36
C GLY A 91 -8.27 3.82 0.33
N ARG A 92 -8.96 4.49 1.25
CA ARG A 92 -10.43 4.56 1.27
C ARG A 92 -10.99 5.14 -0.02
N GLU A 93 -10.48 6.30 -0.45
CA GLU A 93 -10.91 6.90 -1.73
C GLU A 93 -10.69 5.98 -2.93
N ALA A 94 -9.56 5.26 -2.97
CA ALA A 94 -9.27 4.32 -4.04
C ALA A 94 -10.27 3.16 -4.07
N VAL A 95 -10.59 2.58 -2.91
CA VAL A 95 -11.57 1.50 -2.77
C VAL A 95 -12.99 2.00 -3.10
N GLU A 96 -13.39 3.17 -2.62
CA GLU A 96 -14.71 3.76 -2.91
C GLU A 96 -14.89 4.04 -4.41
N LYS A 97 -13.88 4.60 -5.08
CA LYS A 97 -13.89 4.80 -6.53
C LYS A 97 -14.03 3.48 -7.28
N LEU A 98 -13.35 2.43 -6.81
CA LEU A 98 -13.48 1.09 -7.38
C LEU A 98 -14.91 0.55 -7.23
N LEU A 99 -15.49 0.62 -6.03
CA LEU A 99 -16.86 0.17 -5.75
C LEU A 99 -17.91 0.93 -6.58
N GLN A 100 -17.71 2.25 -6.77
CA GLN A 100 -18.56 3.06 -7.65
C GLN A 100 -18.46 2.60 -9.10
N ARG A 101 -17.24 2.33 -9.59
CA ARG A 101 -17.02 1.84 -10.96
C ARG A 101 -17.69 0.49 -11.22
N GLU A 102 -17.60 -0.41 -10.23
CA GLU A 102 -18.20 -1.74 -10.30
C GLU A 102 -19.71 -1.76 -9.94
N GLY A 103 -20.29 -0.60 -9.60
CA GLY A 103 -21.71 -0.48 -9.24
C GLY A 103 -22.12 -1.18 -7.94
N LYS A 104 -21.15 -1.45 -7.06
CA LYS A 104 -21.32 -2.21 -5.81
C LYS A 104 -21.18 -1.37 -4.55
N THR A 105 -21.69 -0.16 -4.58
CA THR A 105 -21.61 0.80 -3.46
C THR A 105 -22.37 0.38 -2.19
N ALA A 106 -23.25 -0.63 -2.28
CA ALA A 106 -24.00 -1.15 -1.15
C ALA A 106 -23.19 -2.11 -0.25
N LEU A 107 -22.01 -2.56 -0.71
CA LEU A 107 -21.16 -3.45 0.07
C LEU A 107 -20.48 -2.71 1.22
N LYS A 108 -20.49 -3.31 2.41
CA LYS A 108 -19.76 -2.78 3.55
C LYS A 108 -18.26 -3.03 3.39
N HIS A 109 -17.47 -2.01 3.69
CA HIS A 109 -16.01 -2.11 3.59
C HIS A 109 -15.43 -3.19 4.52
N ASP A 110 -16.04 -3.40 5.70
CA ASP A 110 -15.62 -4.44 6.64
C ASP A 110 -15.86 -5.86 6.11
N ASP A 111 -16.94 -6.08 5.36
CA ASP A 111 -17.21 -7.38 4.75
C ASP A 111 -16.16 -7.69 3.67
N ILE A 112 -15.78 -6.69 2.86
CA ILE A 112 -14.73 -6.80 1.85
C ILE A 112 -13.38 -7.07 2.51
N ALA A 113 -13.05 -6.33 3.57
CA ALA A 113 -11.81 -6.51 4.33
C ALA A 113 -11.72 -7.92 4.92
N THR A 114 -12.79 -8.41 5.52
CA THR A 114 -12.86 -9.77 6.11
C THR A 114 -12.68 -10.85 5.04
N GLN A 115 -13.33 -10.72 3.88
CA GLN A 115 -13.19 -11.67 2.78
C GLN A 115 -11.77 -11.71 2.19
N LEU A 116 -11.05 -10.58 2.26
CA LEU A 116 -9.64 -10.47 1.84
C LEU A 116 -8.65 -10.87 2.94
N GLY A 117 -9.13 -11.23 4.14
CA GLY A 117 -8.30 -11.67 5.26
C GLY A 117 -7.75 -10.55 6.14
N PHE A 118 -8.27 -9.33 6.04
CA PHE A 118 -7.93 -8.21 6.91
C PHE A 118 -8.82 -8.18 8.16
N ARG A 119 -8.33 -7.61 9.25
CA ARG A 119 -9.05 -7.52 10.53
C ARG A 119 -10.11 -6.41 10.51
N SER A 120 -9.84 -5.32 9.78
CA SER A 120 -10.71 -4.16 9.69
C SER A 120 -10.63 -3.52 8.29
N ALA A 121 -11.62 -2.69 7.96
CA ALA A 121 -11.58 -1.88 6.75
C ALA A 121 -10.39 -0.90 6.73
N ASP A 122 -10.00 -0.36 7.89
CA ASP A 122 -8.88 0.57 8.01
C ASP A 122 -7.54 -0.10 7.69
N ASP A 123 -7.33 -1.36 8.12
CA ASP A 123 -6.15 -2.15 7.75
C ASP A 123 -6.06 -2.36 6.23
N LEU A 124 -7.20 -2.68 5.59
CA LEU A 124 -7.27 -2.79 4.12
C LEU A 124 -6.91 -1.45 3.45
N PHE A 125 -7.50 -0.35 3.93
CA PHE A 125 -7.23 0.98 3.37
C PHE A 125 -5.78 1.40 3.55
N GLU A 126 -5.16 1.08 4.69
CA GLU A 126 -3.75 1.36 4.94
C GLU A 126 -2.84 0.66 3.91
N VAL A 127 -3.06 -0.63 3.67
CA VAL A 127 -2.25 -1.43 2.74
C VAL A 127 -2.50 -1.03 1.28
N VAL A 128 -3.74 -0.70 0.93
CA VAL A 128 -4.09 -0.14 -0.40
C VAL A 128 -3.47 1.24 -0.58
N GLY A 129 -3.54 2.10 0.45
CA GLY A 129 -2.97 3.44 0.42
C GLY A 129 -1.44 3.47 0.35
N LYS A 130 -0.76 2.40 0.80
CA LYS A 130 0.69 2.19 0.66
C LYS A 130 1.09 1.57 -0.68
N ASP A 131 0.13 1.25 -1.54
CA ASP A 131 0.32 0.51 -2.79
C ASP A 131 0.90 -0.91 -2.58
N GLU A 132 0.78 -1.47 -1.37
CA GLU A 132 1.22 -2.82 -1.03
C GLU A 132 0.18 -3.87 -1.42
N PHE A 133 -1.07 -3.47 -1.63
CA PHE A 133 -2.17 -4.33 -2.03
C PHE A 133 -2.87 -3.83 -3.29
N SER A 134 -2.94 -4.69 -4.30
CA SER A 134 -3.52 -4.32 -5.60
C SER A 134 -5.05 -4.26 -5.56
N LEU A 135 -5.63 -3.21 -6.12
CA LEU A 135 -7.07 -3.06 -6.31
C LEU A 135 -7.67 -4.18 -7.18
N ARG A 136 -6.86 -4.84 -8.03
CA ARG A 136 -7.31 -5.99 -8.84
C ARG A 136 -7.79 -7.16 -8.01
N ASN A 137 -7.22 -7.36 -6.82
CA ASN A 137 -7.67 -8.41 -5.91
C ASN A 137 -9.08 -8.15 -5.42
N ILE A 138 -9.40 -6.88 -5.16
CA ILE A 138 -10.76 -6.44 -4.80
C ILE A 138 -11.69 -6.60 -6.01
N GLU A 139 -11.27 -6.22 -7.21
CA GLU A 139 -12.05 -6.42 -8.46
C GLU A 139 -12.38 -7.89 -8.68
N THR A 140 -11.40 -8.77 -8.48
CA THR A 140 -11.60 -10.22 -8.64
C THR A 140 -12.61 -10.77 -7.65
N LEU A 141 -12.57 -10.29 -6.40
CA LEU A 141 -13.57 -10.64 -5.39
C LEU A 141 -14.97 -10.13 -5.76
N LEU A 142 -15.04 -8.93 -6.34
CA LEU A 142 -16.30 -8.28 -6.72
C LEU A 142 -16.92 -8.86 -8.00
N ARG A 143 -16.14 -9.48 -8.89
CA ARG A 143 -16.68 -10.14 -10.07
C ARG A 143 -17.50 -11.34 -9.62
N PRO A 144 -18.70 -11.56 -10.23
CA PRO A 144 -19.37 -12.84 -10.06
C PRO A 144 -18.39 -13.92 -10.50
N GLN A 145 -18.09 -14.87 -9.63
CA GLN A 145 -17.41 -16.08 -10.07
C GLN A 145 -18.35 -16.73 -11.09
N GLU A 146 -17.98 -16.70 -12.36
CA GLU A 146 -18.60 -17.61 -13.32
C GLU A 146 -18.39 -19.01 -12.70
N PRO A 147 -19.48 -19.78 -12.51
CA PRO A 147 -19.32 -21.13 -12.00
C PRO A 147 -18.28 -21.83 -12.88
N PRO A 148 -17.38 -22.63 -12.35
CA PRO A 148 -16.45 -23.42 -13.14
C PRO A 148 -17.31 -24.13 -14.17
N LEU A 149 -17.04 -23.94 -15.45
CA LEU A 149 -17.68 -24.71 -16.51
C LEU A 149 -17.47 -26.17 -16.13
N GLU A 150 -18.54 -26.83 -15.75
CA GLU A 150 -18.51 -28.25 -15.46
C GLU A 150 -17.95 -28.95 -16.70
N PRO A 151 -17.02 -29.90 -16.58
CA PRO A 151 -16.40 -30.53 -17.74
C PRO A 151 -17.36 -31.36 -18.60
N ASP A 152 -18.62 -31.41 -18.24
CA ASP A 152 -19.66 -32.19 -18.93
C ASP A 152 -20.31 -31.50 -20.14
N ASP A 153 -19.99 -30.25 -20.41
CA ASP A 153 -20.55 -29.54 -21.57
C ASP A 153 -19.64 -29.60 -22.82
N TYR A 154 -18.65 -30.49 -22.81
CA TYR A 154 -18.07 -30.95 -24.07
C TYR A 154 -19.01 -31.92 -24.78
N VAL A 155 -20.19 -31.41 -25.06
CA VAL A 155 -21.16 -32.06 -25.94
C VAL A 155 -20.45 -32.29 -27.27
N LEU A 156 -20.09 -33.56 -27.48
CA LEU A 156 -20.29 -34.22 -28.75
C LEU A 156 -20.24 -33.32 -30.00
N LEU A 157 -19.12 -32.69 -30.23
CA LEU A 157 -18.86 -32.14 -31.54
C LEU A 157 -18.53 -33.28 -32.47
N LYS A 158 -19.60 -33.71 -33.18
CA LYS A 158 -19.59 -34.39 -34.47
C LYS A 158 -18.59 -35.51 -34.62
N LYS A 159 -19.10 -36.76 -34.61
CA LYS A 159 -18.42 -37.90 -35.21
C LYS A 159 -17.67 -37.42 -36.45
N PRO A 160 -16.37 -37.68 -36.57
CA PRO A 160 -15.68 -37.44 -37.81
C PRO A 160 -16.28 -38.30 -38.89
N ARG A 161 -16.70 -37.69 -39.98
CA ARG A 161 -17.02 -38.39 -41.22
C ARG A 161 -15.76 -39.21 -41.61
N PRO A 162 -15.91 -40.44 -42.02
CA PRO A 162 -14.79 -41.19 -42.56
C PRO A 162 -14.35 -40.52 -43.85
N GLN A 163 -13.26 -39.80 -43.82
CA GLN A 163 -12.60 -39.30 -45.00
C GLN A 163 -11.33 -40.12 -45.23
N ASP A 164 -11.40 -40.72 -46.36
CA ASP A 164 -10.36 -41.25 -47.23
C ASP A 164 -8.93 -41.36 -46.72
N LYS A 165 -8.43 -42.58 -46.87
CA LYS A 165 -7.05 -42.95 -46.87
C LYS A 165 -6.23 -42.12 -47.86
N GLY A 166 -5.60 -41.11 -47.39
CA GLY A 166 -4.56 -40.36 -48.08
C GLY A 166 -3.35 -40.27 -47.19
N ALA A 167 -2.44 -41.20 -47.36
CA ALA A 167 -1.15 -41.20 -46.69
C ALA A 167 -0.41 -39.89 -46.94
N ARG A 168 -0.20 -39.11 -45.90
CA ARG A 168 0.84 -38.04 -45.90
C ARG A 168 1.44 -37.94 -44.51
N GLY A 169 2.72 -38.20 -44.43
CA GLY A 169 3.56 -38.28 -43.27
C GLY A 169 3.36 -37.16 -42.25
N GLY A 170 2.78 -37.57 -41.12
CA GLY A 170 2.80 -36.77 -39.94
C GLY A 170 3.85 -37.30 -38.96
N VAL A 171 4.56 -36.43 -38.31
CA VAL A 171 5.49 -36.79 -37.24
C VAL A 171 4.68 -37.21 -36.01
N LEU A 172 4.88 -38.43 -35.55
CA LEU A 172 4.24 -38.95 -34.34
C LEU A 172 5.09 -38.55 -33.12
N VAL A 173 4.55 -37.74 -32.25
CA VAL A 173 5.22 -37.39 -30.97
C VAL A 173 4.61 -38.26 -29.88
N VAL A 174 5.42 -39.09 -29.22
CA VAL A 174 4.98 -39.96 -28.14
C VAL A 174 4.61 -39.13 -26.92
N GLY A 175 3.32 -39.20 -26.53
CA GLY A 175 2.82 -38.52 -25.31
C GLY A 175 1.88 -37.33 -25.54
N VAL A 176 1.51 -37.03 -26.79
CA VAL A 176 0.54 -35.96 -27.11
C VAL A 176 -0.35 -36.40 -28.27
N ASP A 177 -1.63 -36.55 -28.04
CA ASP A 177 -2.57 -37.16 -28.99
C ASP A 177 -2.84 -36.37 -30.29
N SER A 178 -2.50 -35.09 -30.38
CA SER A 178 -2.47 -34.35 -31.64
C SER A 178 -1.70 -33.03 -31.54
N LEU A 179 -0.60 -32.91 -32.24
CA LEU A 179 0.10 -31.68 -32.50
C LEU A 179 0.03 -31.32 -33.98
N MET A 180 -0.53 -30.16 -34.33
CA MET A 180 -0.37 -29.65 -35.66
C MET A 180 1.06 -29.17 -35.87
N THR A 181 1.88 -30.03 -36.46
CA THR A 181 3.25 -29.70 -36.82
C THR A 181 3.33 -29.34 -38.27
N GLN A 182 3.95 -28.22 -38.59
CA GLN A 182 4.25 -27.81 -39.96
C GLN A 182 5.77 -27.79 -40.11
N LEU A 183 6.27 -28.64 -41.00
CA LEU A 183 7.70 -28.73 -41.31
C LEU A 183 8.14 -27.44 -42.03
N ALA A 184 9.23 -26.84 -41.55
CA ALA A 184 9.82 -25.66 -42.19
C ALA A 184 10.25 -26.00 -43.63
N LYS A 185 10.10 -25.05 -44.55
CA LYS A 185 10.43 -25.24 -45.98
C LYS A 185 11.88 -25.62 -46.25
N CYS A 186 12.80 -25.32 -45.33
CA CYS A 186 14.22 -25.64 -45.43
C CYS A 186 14.62 -27.06 -45.00
N CYS A 187 13.75 -27.77 -44.26
CA CYS A 187 14.04 -29.08 -43.65
C CYS A 187 12.94 -30.06 -43.99
N LYS A 188 12.88 -30.49 -45.27
CA LYS A 188 12.00 -31.57 -45.70
C LYS A 188 12.81 -32.87 -45.71
N PRO A 189 12.77 -33.71 -44.66
CA PRO A 189 13.39 -34.99 -44.69
C PRO A 189 12.67 -35.90 -45.70
N ALA A 190 13.41 -36.52 -46.58
CA ALA A 190 12.88 -37.55 -47.48
C ALA A 190 12.99 -38.92 -46.80
N PRO A 191 11.94 -39.79 -46.86
CA PRO A 191 12.08 -41.15 -46.35
C PRO A 191 13.22 -41.87 -47.09
N PRO A 192 14.11 -42.55 -46.39
CA PRO A 192 14.03 -43.13 -45.03
C PRO A 192 14.82 -42.38 -43.93
N ASP A 193 15.05 -41.08 -44.06
CA ASP A 193 15.86 -40.34 -43.10
C ASP A 193 15.20 -40.32 -41.70
N GLY A 194 15.95 -40.75 -40.71
CA GLY A 194 15.56 -40.64 -39.30
C GLY A 194 15.84 -39.23 -38.78
N ILE A 195 14.88 -38.64 -38.05
CA ILE A 195 15.06 -37.39 -37.32
C ILE A 195 15.56 -37.75 -35.91
N LEU A 196 16.74 -37.28 -35.56
CA LEU A 196 17.29 -37.32 -34.20
C LEU A 196 16.66 -36.27 -33.32
#